data_b55cbc361c1dd4b2ee6ad147ff8abd2b
#
_entry.id   b55cbc361c1dd4b2ee6ad147ff8abd2b
#
_cell.length_a   1.000
_cell.length_b   1.000
_cell.length_c   1.000
_cell.angle_alpha   90.00
_cell.angle_beta   90.00
_cell.angle_gamma   90.00
#
_symmetry.space_group_name_H-M   'P 1'
#
loop_
_entity.id
_entity.type
_entity.pdbx_description
1 polymer ?
#
loop_
_entity_poly.entity_id
_entity_poly.type
_entity_poly.pdbx_seq_one_letter_code
_entity_poly.pdbx_strand_id
1 'polypeptide(L)'
;EEEVWNTIRELPSDRAPGPDGFIGAFYQRAWHIIKRDVMAVLMKLYVGDGRGFGKLNRAHIVLIPKKPDAEEVGDFRPISLTHSAAKLFAKMLALRARKRMKEVVAANQSAFIQGRNLHDNFLLVRQVARKIQERKEPGVFLKLDISRAFDSLSWPFLFEVLRQKGFGAKWIGWISILLRTASTKVVVNGVPGKSVIHACGLRQGDPVSPLLFVIAMDVLTHIFRKGAEERVLSSFRGITPMQRVSIYADDVSL
;
A
#
# COMPACT_ATOMS: atom_id res chain seq x y z
N GLU A 1 -13.65 -13.16 16.74
CA GLU A 1 -12.69 -13.03 17.81
C GLU A 1 -11.36 -13.68 17.44
N GLU A 2 -11.37 -14.90 16.96
CA GLU A 2 -10.18 -15.64 16.53
C GLU A 2 -9.34 -14.88 15.48
N GLU A 3 -9.99 -14.31 14.46
CA GLU A 3 -9.30 -13.48 13.45
C GLU A 3 -8.59 -12.28 14.09
N VAL A 4 -9.22 -11.62 15.05
CA VAL A 4 -8.64 -10.48 15.75
C VAL A 4 -7.42 -10.90 16.55
N TRP A 5 -7.53 -11.99 17.28
CA TRP A 5 -6.42 -12.54 18.07
C TRP A 5 -5.25 -12.97 17.18
N ASN A 6 -5.52 -13.67 16.07
CA ASN A 6 -4.50 -14.03 15.09
C ASN A 6 -3.79 -12.80 14.51
N THR A 7 -4.55 -11.74 14.22
CA THR A 7 -3.99 -10.47 13.75
C THR A 7 -3.10 -9.81 14.81
N ILE A 8 -3.50 -9.82 16.08
CA ILE A 8 -2.73 -9.26 17.19
C ILE A 8 -1.41 -10.02 17.36
N ARG A 9 -1.42 -11.35 17.28
CA ARG A 9 -0.20 -12.18 17.34
C ARG A 9 0.79 -11.86 16.24
N GLU A 10 0.31 -11.47 15.05
CA GLU A 10 1.15 -11.06 13.93
C GLU A 10 1.63 -9.60 14.01
N LEU A 11 1.20 -8.82 15.00
CA LEU A 11 1.74 -7.47 15.18
C LEU A 11 3.20 -7.56 15.67
N PRO A 12 4.12 -6.79 15.06
CA PRO A 12 5.47 -6.68 15.58
C PRO A 12 5.46 -6.16 17.03
N SER A 13 6.18 -6.85 17.92
CA SER A 13 6.14 -6.61 19.37
C SER A 13 6.74 -5.26 19.77
N ASP A 14 7.78 -4.82 19.07
CA ASP A 14 8.72 -3.77 19.46
C ASP A 14 8.76 -2.55 18.51
N ARG A 15 7.87 -2.48 17.53
CA ARG A 15 7.83 -1.33 16.63
C ARG A 15 7.32 -0.09 17.32
N ALA A 16 7.84 1.07 16.88
CA ALA A 16 7.47 2.39 17.37
C ALA A 16 5.94 2.55 17.47
N PRO A 17 5.43 3.01 18.63
CA PRO A 17 4.01 3.23 18.84
C PRO A 17 3.50 4.44 18.07
N GLY A 18 2.19 4.52 17.90
CA GLY A 18 1.50 5.70 17.44
C GLY A 18 1.25 6.72 18.58
N PRO A 19 0.33 7.68 18.35
CA PRO A 19 -0.03 8.71 19.35
C PRO A 19 -0.56 8.17 20.67
N ASP A 20 -0.98 6.93 20.73
CA ASP A 20 -1.51 6.23 21.89
C ASP A 20 -0.44 5.60 22.80
N GLY A 21 0.81 5.55 22.33
CA GLY A 21 1.92 4.99 23.08
C GLY A 21 1.95 3.46 23.20
N PHE A 22 0.98 2.73 22.62
CA PHE A 22 0.90 1.28 22.72
C PHE A 22 1.62 0.57 21.59
N ILE A 23 2.48 -0.40 21.95
CA ILE A 23 3.19 -1.28 21.01
C ILE A 23 2.44 -2.62 20.85
N GLY A 24 2.86 -3.43 19.86
CA GLY A 24 2.25 -4.74 19.63
C GLY A 24 2.29 -5.67 20.84
N ALA A 25 3.40 -5.66 21.58
CA ALA A 25 3.56 -6.45 22.81
C ALA A 25 2.49 -6.15 23.88
N PHE A 26 2.03 -4.90 23.98
CA PHE A 26 0.93 -4.55 24.89
C PHE A 26 -0.34 -5.32 24.52
N TYR A 27 -0.76 -5.28 23.25
CA TYR A 27 -1.97 -5.98 22.81
C TYR A 27 -1.87 -7.48 22.98
N GLN A 28 -0.70 -8.06 22.77
CA GLN A 28 -0.46 -9.49 22.94
C GLN A 28 -0.55 -9.92 24.41
N ARG A 29 0.04 -9.15 25.31
CA ARG A 29 0.09 -9.48 26.75
C ARG A 29 -1.20 -9.12 27.47
N ALA A 30 -1.81 -7.98 27.16
CA ALA A 30 -3.00 -7.47 27.81
C ALA A 30 -4.32 -7.97 27.19
N TRP A 31 -4.29 -8.86 26.19
CA TRP A 31 -5.45 -9.29 25.44
C TRP A 31 -6.62 -9.74 26.31
N HIS A 32 -6.35 -10.51 27.35
CA HIS A 32 -7.35 -11.00 28.29
C HIS A 32 -8.11 -9.87 29.02
N ILE A 33 -7.49 -8.70 29.16
CA ILE A 33 -8.08 -7.51 29.80
C ILE A 33 -8.85 -6.67 28.76
N ILE A 34 -8.19 -6.34 27.64
CA ILE A 34 -8.69 -5.33 26.67
C ILE A 34 -9.61 -5.91 25.59
N LYS A 35 -9.75 -7.21 25.52
CA LYS A 35 -10.49 -7.95 24.48
C LYS A 35 -11.88 -7.37 24.23
N ARG A 36 -12.66 -7.11 25.28
CA ARG A 36 -14.04 -6.62 25.18
C ARG A 36 -14.09 -5.27 24.47
N ASP A 37 -13.20 -4.36 24.83
CA ASP A 37 -13.16 -3.01 24.28
C ASP A 37 -12.70 -3.01 22.82
N VAL A 38 -11.63 -3.77 22.52
CA VAL A 38 -11.14 -3.95 21.15
C VAL A 38 -12.23 -4.54 20.24
N MET A 39 -12.92 -5.60 20.72
CA MET A 39 -14.01 -6.22 19.96
C MET A 39 -15.19 -5.27 19.77
N ALA A 40 -15.54 -4.44 20.76
CA ALA A 40 -16.60 -3.44 20.65
C ALA A 40 -16.29 -2.39 19.56
N VAL A 41 -15.06 -1.89 19.52
CA VAL A 41 -14.62 -0.95 18.48
C VAL A 41 -14.66 -1.60 17.08
N LEU A 42 -14.10 -2.79 16.95
CA LEU A 42 -14.05 -3.51 15.67
C LEU A 42 -15.45 -3.89 15.18
N MET A 43 -16.39 -4.22 16.08
CA MET A 43 -17.78 -4.55 15.73
C MET A 43 -18.49 -3.31 15.15
N LYS A 44 -18.32 -2.12 15.74
CA LYS A 44 -18.85 -0.87 15.17
C LYS A 44 -18.34 -0.65 13.74
N LEU A 45 -17.04 -0.81 13.52
CA LEU A 45 -16.46 -0.70 12.18
C LEU A 45 -16.99 -1.79 11.23
N TYR A 46 -17.18 -3.00 11.74
CA TYR A 46 -17.71 -4.12 10.94
C TYR A 46 -19.12 -3.86 10.40
N VAL A 47 -19.98 -3.22 11.18
CA VAL A 47 -21.33 -2.80 10.72
C VAL A 47 -21.34 -1.51 9.91
N GLY A 48 -20.17 -0.89 9.69
CA GLY A 48 -20.03 0.33 8.88
C GLY A 48 -20.20 1.63 9.69
N ASP A 49 -20.27 1.55 11.02
CA ASP A 49 -20.35 2.73 11.89
C ASP A 49 -18.95 3.29 12.16
N GLY A 50 -18.55 4.25 11.35
CA GLY A 50 -17.28 4.97 11.49
C GLY A 50 -17.34 6.17 12.46
N ARG A 51 -18.46 6.44 13.12
CA ARG A 51 -18.63 7.58 14.04
C ARG A 51 -17.64 7.47 15.21
N GLY A 52 -16.89 8.54 15.42
CA GLY A 52 -15.85 8.62 16.45
C GLY A 52 -14.54 7.91 16.09
N PHE A 53 -14.50 7.12 15.04
CA PHE A 53 -13.26 6.42 14.65
C PHE A 53 -12.12 7.37 14.27
N GLY A 54 -12.43 8.59 13.79
CA GLY A 54 -11.40 9.61 13.54
C GLY A 54 -10.56 9.97 14.78
N LYS A 55 -11.07 9.76 16.00
CA LYS A 55 -10.28 9.92 17.23
C LYS A 55 -9.20 8.83 17.38
N LEU A 56 -9.46 7.63 16.87
CA LEU A 56 -8.59 6.46 16.89
C LEU A 56 -7.79 6.29 15.58
N ASN A 57 -8.07 7.09 14.55
CA ASN A 57 -7.41 7.02 13.24
C ASN A 57 -6.46 8.20 13.03
N ARG A 58 -5.73 8.54 14.07
CA ARG A 58 -4.70 9.58 14.07
C ARG A 58 -3.33 8.95 13.87
N ALA A 59 -2.41 9.71 13.29
CA ALA A 59 -1.03 9.33 13.18
C ALA A 59 -0.10 10.51 13.48
N HIS A 60 1.11 10.20 13.93
CA HIS A 60 2.22 11.11 13.91
C HIS A 60 3.09 10.82 12.70
N ILE A 61 3.45 11.85 11.92
CA ILE A 61 4.45 11.71 10.87
C ILE A 61 5.80 12.06 11.47
N VAL A 62 6.71 11.09 11.41
CA VAL A 62 8.13 11.30 11.75
C VAL A 62 8.94 11.28 10.47
N LEU A 63 9.96 12.11 10.41
CA LEU A 63 10.86 12.24 9.27
C LEU A 63 12.08 11.36 9.48
N ILE A 64 12.28 10.37 8.59
CA ILE A 64 13.44 9.47 8.65
C ILE A 64 14.38 9.83 7.50
N PRO A 65 15.65 10.14 7.75
CA PRO A 65 16.59 10.51 6.70
C PRO A 65 16.80 9.35 5.72
N LYS A 66 16.85 9.67 4.41
CA LYS A 66 17.17 8.73 3.33
C LYS A 66 18.68 8.50 3.20
N LYS A 67 19.48 9.46 3.66
CA LYS A 67 20.94 9.49 3.59
C LYS A 67 21.50 10.11 4.89
N PRO A 68 22.76 9.82 5.26
CA PRO A 68 23.34 10.34 6.52
C PRO A 68 23.43 11.87 6.59
N ASP A 69 23.59 12.53 5.47
CA ASP A 69 23.74 13.99 5.30
C ASP A 69 22.42 14.65 4.83
N ALA A 70 21.29 14.19 5.33
CA ALA A 70 19.98 14.74 4.98
C ALA A 70 19.78 16.13 5.58
N GLU A 71 19.67 17.16 4.75
CA GLU A 71 19.47 18.55 5.11
C GLU A 71 18.11 19.10 4.63
N GLU A 72 17.72 18.73 3.41
CA GLU A 72 16.50 19.23 2.80
C GLU A 72 15.29 18.33 3.13
N VAL A 73 14.07 18.90 3.14
CA VAL A 73 12.83 18.14 3.38
C VAL A 73 12.68 16.95 2.42
N GLY A 74 13.15 17.09 1.19
CA GLY A 74 13.16 16.02 0.19
C GLY A 74 14.05 14.83 0.54
N ASP A 75 15.03 15.00 1.43
CA ASP A 75 15.95 13.97 1.89
C ASP A 75 15.35 13.05 2.96
N PHE A 76 14.15 13.34 3.42
CA PHE A 76 13.47 12.54 4.44
C PHE A 76 12.32 11.73 3.87
N ARG A 77 12.05 10.58 4.51
CA ARG A 77 10.83 9.79 4.30
C ARG A 77 9.83 10.10 5.40
N PRO A 78 8.61 10.54 5.07
CA PRO A 78 7.55 10.72 6.07
C PRO A 78 6.97 9.36 6.45
N ILE A 79 7.20 8.90 7.66
CA ILE A 79 6.64 7.64 8.17
C ILE A 79 5.49 7.95 9.14
N SER A 80 4.33 7.37 8.87
CA SER A 80 3.14 7.52 9.72
C SER A 80 3.15 6.50 10.85
N LEU A 81 3.31 6.98 12.07
CA LEU A 81 3.11 6.21 13.29
C LEU A 81 1.62 6.28 13.65
N THR A 82 0.88 5.27 13.22
CA THR A 82 -0.58 5.23 13.35
C THR A 82 -0.97 4.72 14.73
N HIS A 83 -2.04 5.27 15.28
CA HIS A 83 -2.72 4.78 16.49
C HIS A 83 -3.00 3.27 16.37
N SER A 84 -2.74 2.53 17.42
CA SER A 84 -2.72 1.06 17.38
C SER A 84 -4.07 0.44 17.02
N ALA A 85 -5.20 1.02 17.44
CA ALA A 85 -6.53 0.53 17.06
C ALA A 85 -6.77 0.63 15.54
N ALA A 86 -6.39 1.75 14.90
CA ALA A 86 -6.49 1.91 13.46
C ALA A 86 -5.52 0.97 12.73
N LYS A 87 -4.29 0.81 13.26
CA LYS A 87 -3.29 -0.12 12.73
C LYS A 87 -3.77 -1.58 12.78
N LEU A 88 -4.44 -1.98 13.86
CA LEU A 88 -5.03 -3.31 13.99
C LEU A 88 -6.11 -3.53 12.93
N PHE A 89 -7.04 -2.57 12.77
CA PHE A 89 -8.08 -2.65 11.75
C PHE A 89 -7.51 -2.71 10.34
N ALA A 90 -6.56 -1.84 10.01
CA ALA A 90 -5.86 -1.86 8.73
C ALA A 90 -5.10 -3.18 8.47
N LYS A 91 -4.48 -3.77 9.51
CA LYS A 91 -3.80 -5.06 9.41
C LYS A 91 -4.78 -6.20 9.10
N MET A 92 -5.97 -6.21 9.73
CA MET A 92 -7.02 -7.19 9.42
C MET A 92 -7.47 -7.08 7.96
N LEU A 93 -7.70 -5.85 7.46
CA LEU A 93 -8.07 -5.63 6.06
C LEU A 93 -6.96 -6.07 5.11
N ALA A 94 -5.70 -5.81 5.45
CA ALA A 94 -4.54 -6.26 4.70
C ALA A 94 -4.44 -7.78 4.63
N LEU A 95 -4.65 -8.48 5.74
CA LEU A 95 -4.62 -9.96 5.78
C LEU A 95 -5.72 -10.58 4.91
N ARG A 96 -6.91 -9.98 4.90
CA ARG A 96 -8.01 -10.40 4.02
C ARG A 96 -7.66 -10.15 2.55
N ALA A 97 -7.13 -8.96 2.20
CA ALA A 97 -6.75 -8.63 0.84
C ALA A 97 -5.62 -9.54 0.31
N ARG A 98 -4.62 -9.85 1.14
CA ARG A 98 -3.47 -10.71 0.75
C ARG A 98 -3.89 -12.03 0.13
N LYS A 99 -4.99 -12.63 0.60
CA LYS A 99 -5.49 -13.91 0.08
C LYS A 99 -5.87 -13.84 -1.40
N ARG A 100 -6.23 -12.65 -1.89
CA ARG A 100 -6.69 -12.44 -3.28
C ARG A 100 -5.68 -11.71 -4.17
N MET A 101 -4.54 -11.24 -3.63
CA MET A 101 -3.61 -10.41 -4.40
C MET A 101 -3.10 -11.09 -5.67
N LYS A 102 -2.86 -12.41 -5.63
CA LYS A 102 -2.40 -13.17 -6.81
C LYS A 102 -3.46 -13.26 -7.93
N GLU A 103 -4.74 -13.14 -7.57
CA GLU A 103 -5.87 -13.21 -8.52
C GLU A 103 -6.15 -11.84 -9.15
N VAL A 104 -6.01 -10.77 -8.36
CA VAL A 104 -6.44 -9.42 -8.76
C VAL A 104 -5.31 -8.56 -9.33
N VAL A 105 -4.05 -8.96 -9.14
CA VAL A 105 -2.87 -8.22 -9.61
C VAL A 105 -2.08 -9.06 -10.60
N ALA A 106 -1.77 -8.47 -11.75
CA ALA A 106 -1.04 -9.10 -12.85
C ALA A 106 0.35 -9.63 -12.41
N ALA A 107 0.87 -10.62 -13.12
CA ALA A 107 2.09 -11.32 -12.74
C ALA A 107 3.36 -10.46 -12.83
N ASN A 108 3.35 -9.40 -13.62
CA ASN A 108 4.46 -8.46 -13.82
C ASN A 108 4.61 -7.42 -12.69
N GLN A 109 3.67 -7.34 -11.74
CA GLN A 109 3.82 -6.59 -10.50
C GLN A 109 4.29 -7.53 -9.39
N SER A 110 5.45 -7.26 -8.79
CA SER A 110 6.05 -8.15 -7.78
C SER A 110 6.07 -7.59 -6.37
N ALA A 111 5.85 -6.29 -6.19
CA ALA A 111 5.91 -5.68 -4.87
C ALA A 111 4.76 -6.13 -3.95
N PHE A 112 5.07 -6.38 -2.68
CA PHE A 112 4.12 -6.67 -1.60
C PHE A 112 3.22 -7.91 -1.81
N ILE A 113 3.51 -8.76 -2.80
CA ILE A 113 2.75 -9.98 -3.10
C ILE A 113 3.58 -11.20 -2.68
N GLN A 114 3.02 -12.01 -1.81
CA GLN A 114 3.70 -13.18 -1.28
C GLN A 114 4.11 -14.17 -2.40
N GLY A 115 5.39 -14.56 -2.39
CA GLY A 115 5.96 -15.48 -3.37
C GLY A 115 6.35 -14.85 -4.71
N ARG A 116 6.26 -13.51 -4.83
CA ARG A 116 6.89 -12.74 -5.91
C ARG A 116 8.09 -11.99 -5.34
N ASN A 117 9.11 -11.79 -6.14
CA ASN A 117 10.33 -11.11 -5.68
C ASN A 117 10.89 -10.16 -6.76
N LEU A 118 11.70 -9.20 -6.32
CA LEU A 118 12.32 -8.20 -7.18
C LEU A 118 13.27 -8.81 -8.21
N HIS A 119 13.95 -9.92 -7.87
CA HIS A 119 14.91 -10.55 -8.78
C HIS A 119 14.25 -11.06 -10.05
N ASP A 120 13.01 -11.57 -9.97
CA ASP A 120 12.27 -12.03 -11.14
C ASP A 120 12.01 -10.88 -12.12
N ASN A 121 11.69 -9.68 -11.61
CA ASN A 121 11.53 -8.48 -12.41
C ASN A 121 12.84 -8.07 -13.09
N PHE A 122 13.94 -8.06 -12.34
CA PHE A 122 15.25 -7.73 -12.88
C PHE A 122 15.68 -8.71 -13.99
N LEU A 123 15.50 -10.02 -13.74
CA LEU A 123 15.81 -11.04 -14.73
C LEU A 123 14.95 -10.92 -15.99
N LEU A 124 13.65 -10.61 -15.82
CA LEU A 124 12.74 -10.38 -16.94
C LEU A 124 13.22 -9.22 -17.82
N VAL A 125 13.48 -8.06 -17.23
CA VAL A 125 13.96 -6.87 -17.93
C VAL A 125 15.28 -7.15 -18.66
N ARG A 126 16.23 -7.81 -17.98
CA ARG A 126 17.51 -8.19 -18.56
C ARG A 126 17.35 -9.15 -19.75
N GLN A 127 16.48 -10.15 -19.64
CA GLN A 127 16.24 -11.12 -20.72
C GLN A 127 15.57 -10.47 -21.92
N VAL A 128 14.60 -9.56 -21.69
CA VAL A 128 13.94 -8.81 -22.77
C VAL A 128 14.93 -7.92 -23.50
N ALA A 129 15.72 -7.13 -22.76
CA ALA A 129 16.76 -6.27 -23.35
C ALA A 129 17.77 -7.06 -24.18
N ARG A 130 18.24 -8.20 -23.67
CA ARG A 130 19.15 -9.09 -24.39
C ARG A 130 18.54 -9.62 -25.69
N LYS A 131 17.28 -10.08 -25.67
CA LYS A 131 16.59 -10.56 -26.88
C LYS A 131 16.44 -9.48 -27.95
N ILE A 132 16.11 -8.24 -27.56
CA ILE A 132 16.01 -7.11 -28.48
C ILE A 132 17.37 -6.80 -29.09
N GLN A 133 18.43 -6.78 -28.29
CA GLN A 133 19.80 -6.55 -28.74
C GLN A 133 20.29 -7.64 -29.70
N GLU A 134 20.11 -8.92 -29.36
CA GLU A 134 20.51 -10.06 -30.22
C GLU A 134 19.81 -10.02 -31.59
N ARG A 135 18.57 -9.51 -31.64
CA ARG A 135 17.78 -9.40 -32.87
C ARG A 135 18.04 -8.10 -33.63
N LYS A 136 18.82 -7.18 -33.08
CA LYS A 136 19.04 -5.84 -33.61
C LYS A 136 17.75 -5.10 -33.93
N GLU A 137 16.69 -5.34 -33.14
CA GLU A 137 15.43 -4.63 -33.26
C GLU A 137 15.56 -3.23 -32.62
N PRO A 138 15.12 -2.16 -33.29
CA PRO A 138 15.10 -0.84 -32.67
C PRO A 138 14.08 -0.81 -31.51
N GLY A 139 14.51 -0.32 -30.35
CA GLY A 139 13.65 -0.25 -29.17
C GLY A 139 14.09 0.87 -28.23
N VAL A 140 13.14 1.32 -27.41
CA VAL A 140 13.38 2.30 -26.35
C VAL A 140 13.15 1.60 -25.01
N PHE A 141 14.12 1.70 -24.11
CA PHE A 141 13.94 1.30 -22.72
C PHE A 141 13.47 2.52 -21.92
N LEU A 142 12.26 2.43 -21.34
CA LEU A 142 11.68 3.50 -20.56
C LEU A 142 11.58 3.06 -19.10
N LYS A 143 12.20 3.84 -18.21
CA LYS A 143 12.00 3.72 -16.77
C LYS A 143 11.18 4.90 -16.27
N LEU A 144 10.05 4.59 -15.62
CA LEU A 144 9.17 5.58 -15.02
C LEU A 144 9.28 5.48 -13.50
N ASP A 145 9.44 6.61 -12.86
CA ASP A 145 9.35 6.80 -11.41
C ASP A 145 8.17 7.74 -11.13
N ILE A 146 7.18 7.26 -10.38
CA ILE A 146 5.97 8.04 -10.10
C ILE A 146 6.21 8.89 -8.87
N SER A 147 6.47 10.17 -9.10
CA SER A 147 6.68 11.12 -8.01
C SER A 147 5.49 11.17 -7.06
N ARG A 148 5.79 11.09 -5.76
CA ARG A 148 4.78 11.13 -4.67
C ARG A 148 3.64 10.13 -4.84
N ALA A 149 3.90 8.97 -5.41
CA ALA A 149 2.91 7.99 -5.81
C ALA A 149 1.90 7.64 -4.69
N PHE A 150 2.39 7.41 -3.45
CA PHE A 150 1.54 7.14 -2.30
C PHE A 150 0.68 8.35 -1.89
N ASP A 151 1.22 9.56 -1.99
CA ASP A 151 0.57 10.77 -1.47
C ASP A 151 -0.48 11.33 -2.45
N SER A 152 -0.32 11.05 -3.76
CA SER A 152 -1.16 11.60 -4.82
C SER A 152 -2.34 10.71 -5.24
N LEU A 153 -2.42 9.48 -4.75
CA LEU A 153 -3.44 8.52 -5.16
C LEU A 153 -4.86 9.02 -4.87
N SER A 154 -5.66 9.18 -5.93
CA SER A 154 -7.06 9.58 -5.85
C SER A 154 -7.92 8.48 -5.22
N TRP A 155 -8.67 8.77 -4.16
CA TRP A 155 -9.58 7.80 -3.54
C TRP A 155 -10.77 7.42 -4.43
N PRO A 156 -11.42 8.34 -5.17
CA PRO A 156 -12.45 7.95 -6.13
C PRO A 156 -11.94 6.95 -7.17
N PHE A 157 -10.74 7.18 -7.71
CA PHE A 157 -10.08 6.25 -8.63
C PHE A 157 -9.82 4.90 -7.94
N LEU A 158 -9.23 4.89 -6.75
CA LEU A 158 -8.97 3.67 -5.99
C LEU A 158 -10.25 2.86 -5.76
N PHE A 159 -11.34 3.50 -5.32
CA PHE A 159 -12.59 2.81 -5.06
C PHE A 159 -13.20 2.22 -6.34
N GLU A 160 -13.06 2.90 -7.47
CA GLU A 160 -13.50 2.36 -8.76
C GLU A 160 -12.67 1.13 -9.17
N VAL A 161 -11.35 1.22 -9.06
CA VAL A 161 -10.45 0.07 -9.31
C VAL A 161 -10.82 -1.13 -8.42
N LEU A 162 -11.07 -0.90 -7.14
CA LEU A 162 -11.48 -1.98 -6.22
C LEU A 162 -12.80 -2.63 -6.63
N ARG A 163 -13.80 -1.84 -7.10
CA ARG A 163 -15.05 -2.40 -7.62
C ARG A 163 -14.81 -3.26 -8.86
N GLN A 164 -14.05 -2.74 -9.83
CA GLN A 164 -13.73 -3.46 -11.08
C GLN A 164 -12.93 -4.75 -10.82
N LYS A 165 -12.09 -4.77 -9.77
CA LYS A 165 -11.35 -5.95 -9.31
C LYS A 165 -12.21 -6.93 -8.48
N GLY A 166 -13.52 -6.66 -8.31
CA GLY A 166 -14.46 -7.54 -7.63
C GLY A 166 -14.36 -7.55 -6.09
N PHE A 167 -13.86 -6.47 -5.47
CA PHE A 167 -13.94 -6.29 -4.02
C PHE A 167 -15.38 -5.94 -3.62
N GLY A 168 -15.91 -6.62 -2.60
CA GLY A 168 -17.28 -6.40 -2.15
C GLY A 168 -17.50 -5.01 -1.56
N ALA A 169 -18.72 -4.45 -1.72
CA ALA A 169 -19.08 -3.12 -1.24
C ALA A 169 -18.78 -2.90 0.26
N LYS A 170 -18.98 -3.92 1.08
CA LYS A 170 -18.69 -3.87 2.51
C LYS A 170 -17.20 -3.65 2.79
N TRP A 171 -16.32 -4.36 2.07
CA TRP A 171 -14.88 -4.21 2.23
C TRP A 171 -14.41 -2.81 1.76
N ILE A 172 -14.94 -2.34 0.62
CA ILE A 172 -14.67 -0.98 0.13
C ILE A 172 -15.16 0.07 1.13
N GLY A 173 -16.32 -0.15 1.77
CA GLY A 173 -16.83 0.69 2.86
C GLY A 173 -15.86 0.79 4.02
N TRP A 174 -15.26 -0.30 4.45
CA TRP A 174 -14.24 -0.30 5.51
C TRP A 174 -12.97 0.46 5.11
N ILE A 175 -12.49 0.28 3.87
CA ILE A 175 -11.38 1.09 3.36
C ILE A 175 -11.76 2.57 3.31
N SER A 176 -12.97 2.91 2.90
CA SER A 176 -13.45 4.28 2.89
C SER A 176 -13.46 4.90 4.30
N ILE A 177 -13.93 4.17 5.33
CA ILE A 177 -13.86 4.62 6.72
C ILE A 177 -12.40 4.87 7.12
N LEU A 178 -11.49 3.93 6.85
CA LEU A 178 -10.08 4.04 7.20
C LEU A 178 -9.42 5.26 6.54
N LEU A 179 -9.71 5.53 5.27
CA LEU A 179 -9.10 6.64 4.54
C LEU A 179 -9.72 8.00 4.93
N ARG A 180 -11.04 8.12 4.91
CA ARG A 180 -11.75 9.41 5.11
C ARG A 180 -11.68 9.94 6.54
N THR A 181 -11.45 9.09 7.52
CA THR A 181 -11.32 9.51 8.93
C THR A 181 -9.87 9.73 9.35
N ALA A 182 -8.93 9.55 8.42
CA ALA A 182 -7.50 9.67 8.69
C ALA A 182 -7.08 11.12 8.92
N SER A 183 -6.30 11.34 9.96
CA SER A 183 -5.60 12.60 10.19
C SER A 183 -4.18 12.37 10.70
N THR A 184 -3.30 13.33 10.40
CA THR A 184 -1.90 13.26 10.81
C THR A 184 -1.42 14.56 11.41
N LYS A 185 -0.38 14.48 12.25
CA LYS A 185 0.38 15.61 12.74
C LYS A 185 1.85 15.37 12.45
N VAL A 186 2.52 16.31 11.82
CA VAL A 186 3.98 16.24 11.61
C VAL A 186 4.67 16.53 12.95
N VAL A 187 5.59 15.69 13.34
CA VAL A 187 6.39 15.86 14.55
C VAL A 187 7.73 16.48 14.17
N VAL A 188 8.00 17.65 14.71
CA VAL A 188 9.29 18.34 14.53
C VAL A 188 9.91 18.54 15.92
N ASN A 189 11.12 18.08 16.11
CA ASN A 189 11.83 18.14 17.40
C ASN A 189 11.00 17.60 18.59
N GLY A 190 10.28 16.51 18.38
CA GLY A 190 9.42 15.89 19.39
C GLY A 190 8.06 16.57 19.61
N VAL A 191 7.79 17.70 18.96
CA VAL A 191 6.54 18.46 19.15
C VAL A 191 5.58 18.19 17.97
N PRO A 192 4.37 17.65 18.21
CA PRO A 192 3.35 17.49 17.18
C PRO A 192 2.76 18.82 16.74
N GLY A 193 2.78 19.09 15.43
CA GLY A 193 2.19 20.26 14.81
C GLY A 193 0.66 20.22 14.71
N LYS A 194 0.09 21.07 13.84
CA LYS A 194 -1.34 21.10 13.56
C LYS A 194 -1.81 19.80 12.89
N SER A 195 -3.06 19.41 13.15
CA SER A 195 -3.68 18.24 12.53
C SER A 195 -4.02 18.52 11.06
N VAL A 196 -3.61 17.62 10.17
CA VAL A 196 -3.96 17.61 8.74
C VAL A 196 -4.92 16.47 8.48
N ILE A 197 -6.07 16.77 7.90
CA ILE A 197 -7.06 15.77 7.45
C ILE A 197 -6.68 15.36 6.03
N HIS A 198 -6.65 14.06 5.76
CA HIS A 198 -6.35 13.55 4.42
C HIS A 198 -7.57 13.73 3.49
N ALA A 199 -7.30 14.09 2.23
CA ALA A 199 -8.29 14.16 1.15
C ALA A 199 -7.93 13.23 -0.02
N CYS A 200 -6.70 12.76 -0.08
CA CYS A 200 -6.17 11.80 -1.06
C CYS A 200 -4.98 11.06 -0.46
N GLY A 201 -4.39 10.17 -1.24
CA GLY A 201 -3.18 9.44 -0.88
C GLY A 201 -3.37 8.33 0.14
N LEU A 202 -2.27 7.64 0.40
CA LEU A 202 -2.17 6.52 1.33
C LEU A 202 -1.06 6.78 2.35
N ARG A 203 -1.31 6.48 3.61
CA ARG A 203 -0.29 6.66 4.66
C ARG A 203 0.86 5.68 4.50
N GLN A 204 2.09 6.18 4.46
CA GLN A 204 3.30 5.36 4.52
C GLN A 204 3.47 4.79 5.93
N GLY A 205 3.53 3.46 6.04
CA GLY A 205 3.57 2.75 7.32
C GLY A 205 2.23 2.13 7.76
N ASP A 206 1.13 2.42 7.08
CA ASP A 206 -0.15 1.73 7.29
C ASP A 206 -0.12 0.32 6.67
N PRO A 207 -0.57 -0.73 7.37
CA PRO A 207 -0.47 -2.11 6.88
C PRO A 207 -1.20 -2.43 5.58
N VAL A 208 -2.30 -1.74 5.27
CA VAL A 208 -3.09 -1.99 4.06
C VAL A 208 -2.66 -1.13 2.88
N SER A 209 -2.04 0.02 3.13
CA SER A 209 -1.65 0.99 2.10
C SER A 209 -0.81 0.40 0.97
N PRO A 210 0.22 -0.43 1.21
CA PRO A 210 1.01 -1.02 0.13
C PRO A 210 0.18 -1.90 -0.81
N LEU A 211 -0.80 -2.64 -0.28
CA LEU A 211 -1.66 -3.51 -1.08
C LEU A 211 -2.63 -2.70 -1.93
N LEU A 212 -3.24 -1.65 -1.36
CA LEU A 212 -4.12 -0.74 -2.10
C LEU A 212 -3.37 -0.04 -3.22
N PHE A 213 -2.13 0.38 -2.95
CA PHE A 213 -1.27 1.01 -3.94
C PHE A 213 -0.99 0.08 -5.12
N VAL A 214 -0.57 -1.14 -4.86
CA VAL A 214 -0.28 -2.15 -5.90
C VAL A 214 -1.52 -2.49 -6.72
N ILE A 215 -2.70 -2.57 -6.10
CA ILE A 215 -3.97 -2.79 -6.81
C ILE A 215 -4.27 -1.60 -7.75
N ALA A 216 -4.04 -0.37 -7.30
CA ALA A 216 -4.24 0.82 -8.13
C ALA A 216 -3.23 0.88 -9.30
N MET A 217 -1.97 0.55 -9.03
CA MET A 217 -0.89 0.53 -10.04
C MET A 217 -1.09 -0.55 -11.11
N ASP A 218 -1.82 -1.61 -10.80
CA ASP A 218 -2.11 -2.68 -11.78
C ASP A 218 -2.89 -2.19 -13.02
N VAL A 219 -3.56 -1.05 -12.90
CA VAL A 219 -4.23 -0.40 -14.05
C VAL A 219 -3.24 -0.04 -15.15
N LEU A 220 -1.99 0.34 -14.82
CA LEU A 220 -0.95 0.59 -15.82
C LEU A 220 -0.67 -0.65 -16.67
N THR A 221 -0.64 -1.83 -16.07
CA THR A 221 -0.48 -3.08 -16.83
C THR A 221 -1.58 -3.26 -17.87
N HIS A 222 -2.82 -2.92 -17.50
CA HIS A 222 -3.96 -3.01 -18.41
C HIS A 222 -3.89 -1.97 -19.54
N ILE A 223 -3.42 -0.74 -19.22
CA ILE A 223 -3.21 0.33 -20.22
C ILE A 223 -2.15 -0.11 -21.24
N PHE A 224 -1.01 -0.62 -20.79
CA PHE A 224 0.05 -1.08 -21.68
C PHE A 224 -0.39 -2.26 -22.54
N ARG A 225 -1.15 -3.21 -21.96
CA ARG A 225 -1.72 -4.32 -22.72
C ARG A 225 -2.66 -3.83 -23.83
N LYS A 226 -3.57 -2.92 -23.48
CA LYS A 226 -4.50 -2.34 -24.44
C LYS A 226 -3.79 -1.54 -25.54
N GLY A 227 -2.77 -0.76 -25.19
CA GLY A 227 -1.93 -0.06 -26.15
C GLY A 227 -1.22 -0.99 -27.15
N ALA A 228 -0.85 -2.19 -26.71
CA ALA A 228 -0.30 -3.21 -27.60
C ALA A 228 -1.38 -3.87 -28.47
N GLU A 229 -2.56 -4.16 -27.94
CA GLU A 229 -3.71 -4.71 -28.68
C GLU A 229 -4.19 -3.74 -29.78
N GLU A 230 -4.24 -2.44 -29.48
CA GLU A 230 -4.61 -1.37 -30.41
C GLU A 230 -3.45 -0.91 -31.33
N ARG A 231 -2.29 -1.58 -31.27
CA ARG A 231 -1.08 -1.30 -32.05
C ARG A 231 -0.51 0.10 -31.87
N VAL A 232 -0.84 0.78 -30.78
CA VAL A 232 -0.18 2.05 -30.35
C VAL A 232 1.25 1.78 -29.92
N LEU A 233 1.48 0.63 -29.28
CA LEU A 233 2.82 0.15 -28.95
C LEU A 233 3.23 -0.92 -29.95
N SER A 234 4.39 -0.71 -30.61
CA SER A 234 4.96 -1.67 -31.55
C SER A 234 5.19 -3.02 -30.89
N SER A 235 4.96 -4.12 -31.61
CA SER A 235 5.25 -5.46 -31.11
C SER A 235 6.72 -5.82 -31.32
N PHE A 236 7.33 -6.51 -30.36
CA PHE A 236 8.61 -7.18 -30.55
C PHE A 236 8.41 -8.66 -30.82
N ARG A 237 9.14 -9.20 -31.76
CA ARG A 237 8.99 -10.60 -32.16
C ARG A 237 9.28 -11.56 -30.99
N GLY A 238 8.28 -12.40 -30.65
CA GLY A 238 8.41 -13.40 -29.59
C GLY A 238 8.56 -12.83 -28.17
N ILE A 239 8.09 -11.59 -27.95
CA ILE A 239 7.98 -10.97 -26.64
C ILE A 239 6.53 -10.51 -26.48
N THR A 240 5.85 -11.05 -25.49
CA THR A 240 4.45 -10.67 -25.21
C THR A 240 4.36 -9.27 -24.60
N PRO A 241 3.21 -8.57 -24.75
CA PRO A 241 3.01 -7.26 -24.11
C PRO A 241 3.27 -7.28 -22.60
N MET A 242 2.91 -8.36 -21.91
CA MET A 242 3.12 -8.53 -20.47
C MET A 242 4.59 -8.68 -20.08
N GLN A 243 5.42 -9.30 -20.94
CA GLN A 243 6.86 -9.46 -20.70
C GLN A 243 7.64 -8.15 -20.87
N ARG A 244 7.07 -7.17 -21.54
CA ARG A 244 7.69 -5.86 -21.79
C ARG A 244 7.57 -4.91 -20.61
N VAL A 245 6.66 -5.19 -19.68
CA VAL A 245 6.36 -4.31 -18.55
C VAL A 245 6.74 -5.02 -17.27
N SER A 246 7.62 -4.42 -16.51
CA SER A 246 8.01 -4.86 -15.17
C SER A 246 7.63 -3.77 -14.18
N ILE A 247 6.89 -4.13 -13.14
CA ILE A 247 6.42 -3.19 -12.11
C ILE A 247 6.86 -3.68 -10.74
N TYR A 248 7.47 -2.78 -9.98
CA TYR A 248 7.76 -3.00 -8.57
C TYR A 248 7.32 -1.78 -7.77
N ALA A 249 6.13 -1.83 -7.18
CA ALA A 249 5.44 -0.71 -6.57
C ALA A 249 5.27 0.46 -7.55
N ASP A 250 5.96 1.57 -7.36
CA ASP A 250 5.99 2.77 -8.19
C ASP A 250 7.07 2.75 -9.28
N ASP A 251 8.05 1.86 -9.18
CA ASP A 251 9.07 1.65 -10.23
C ASP A 251 8.48 0.85 -11.39
N VAL A 252 8.41 1.46 -12.57
CA VAL A 252 7.93 0.85 -13.81
C VAL A 252 9.04 0.86 -14.85
N SER A 253 9.30 -0.31 -15.45
CA SER A 253 10.22 -0.49 -16.56
C SER A 253 9.48 -1.08 -17.77
N LEU A 254 9.63 -0.44 -18.94
CA LEU A 254 8.97 -0.77 -20.19
C LEU A 254 9.98 -0.92 -21.33
#